data_8fe2be4620992a58bff84735c008063a
#
_entry.id   8fe2be4620992a58bff84735c008063a
#
_cell.length_a   1.000
_cell.length_b   1.000
_cell.length_c   1.000
_cell.angle_alpha   90.00
_cell.angle_beta   90.00
_cell.angle_gamma   90.00
#
_symmetry.space_group_name_H-M   'P 1'
#
loop_
_entity.id
_entity.type
_entity.pdbx_description
1 polymer ?
#
loop_
_entity_poly.entity_id
_entity_poly.type
_entity_poly.pdbx_seq_one_letter_code
_entity_poly.pdbx_strand_id
1 'polypeptide(L)'
;DKVLKNMLEQGYITQDEYDEAKADPVYERILPNASATDTTPYSYFNDDLSQQIIKDLMERKAYTETQAYNALYSGGLTITSTQDPAIQQICDEEVANDAVYPVGTEYGVEYAMTIYRADGSIENYSKEMLADYIRNAWGREYPLIYSSPDEAYTAINEYKSTLNIAEGETVDESIDITPQPQVSVVVMEQSTGKVKAIVGGRGQKTSSLSLNRATDSTRQPGSCFKVLSTYAPALDSAKYTLASPLKNAGPYVYSDGSKAENWDKVYPGTSTMRYSIEHSINVAALNTITDIGPQTAYDYLLNFGFSTLVNYDNDNFPGMTDVLPSTALGGITRGVYNIELTAAYATIANNGTYIKPILYTKVVDHDGNVLLDNSTPDSHQVIKDSTAALLTSAMQDVINKGTGTAARLDGMPAAGKTGTTEKSNDLWLAAYTPYYTASVWGGYDCNKSMENIYNQSWHEVIWKNIMTRIHAGLPSKDFTMPSSVQQKTICTQTGYLATSSCPSFTEYFAEGTGPTQSCAGHVTSKPADSDKTKKSDDSDEKSDDNDSSTDNNTSSGSNSGSDSSNSNTSTTTPGGDSGGGTTSGGGTTSGGDNSGTDSSGQ
;
A
#
# COMPACT_ATOMS: atom_id res chain seq x y z
N ASP A 1 21.01 -21.09 44.53
CA ASP A 1 21.63 -20.92 45.85
C ASP A 1 21.32 -19.62 46.53
N LYS A 2 21.45 -18.42 45.88
CA LYS A 2 21.22 -17.12 46.52
C LYS A 2 19.78 -16.92 46.96
N VAL A 3 18.80 -17.37 46.17
CA VAL A 3 17.37 -17.27 46.51
C VAL A 3 17.03 -18.13 47.69
N LEU A 4 17.43 -19.41 47.69
CA LEU A 4 17.23 -20.34 48.80
C LEU A 4 17.86 -19.82 50.08
N LYS A 5 19.09 -19.26 50.01
CA LYS A 5 19.76 -18.67 51.16
C LYS A 5 18.98 -17.49 51.74
N ASN A 6 18.49 -16.59 50.88
CA ASN A 6 17.68 -15.45 51.33
C ASN A 6 16.34 -15.91 51.96
N MET A 7 15.70 -16.95 51.39
CA MET A 7 14.48 -17.52 51.95
C MET A 7 14.72 -18.12 53.35
N LEU A 8 15.84 -18.82 53.57
CA LEU A 8 16.22 -19.33 54.87
C LEU A 8 16.51 -18.19 55.87
N GLU A 9 17.32 -17.20 55.48
CA GLU A 9 17.65 -16.04 56.33
C GLU A 9 16.42 -15.22 56.72
N GLN A 10 15.40 -15.17 55.86
CA GLN A 10 14.14 -14.47 56.11
C GLN A 10 13.06 -15.35 56.76
N GLY A 11 13.38 -16.65 57.04
CA GLY A 11 12.47 -17.56 57.73
C GLY A 11 11.30 -18.08 56.88
N TYR A 12 11.38 -17.99 55.55
CA TYR A 12 10.37 -18.57 54.66
C TYR A 12 10.52 -20.08 54.49
N ILE A 13 11.73 -20.63 54.72
CA ILE A 13 12.03 -22.07 54.71
C ILE A 13 12.89 -22.42 55.91
N THR A 14 12.82 -23.67 56.34
CA THR A 14 13.66 -24.24 57.37
C THR A 14 15.03 -24.64 56.82
N GLN A 15 15.96 -24.94 57.74
CA GLN A 15 17.30 -25.45 57.33
C GLN A 15 17.19 -26.79 56.57
N ASP A 16 16.28 -27.67 57.00
CA ASP A 16 16.07 -28.97 56.36
C ASP A 16 15.52 -28.81 54.92
N GLU A 17 14.55 -27.92 54.74
CA GLU A 17 14.00 -27.57 53.40
C GLU A 17 15.06 -26.90 52.50
N TYR A 18 15.92 -26.06 53.07
CA TYR A 18 17.05 -25.48 52.34
C TYR A 18 18.03 -26.55 51.86
N ASP A 19 18.42 -27.47 52.75
CA ASP A 19 19.38 -28.52 52.44
C ASP A 19 18.79 -29.53 51.44
N GLU A 20 17.52 -29.89 51.56
CA GLU A 20 16.77 -30.69 50.59
C GLU A 20 16.71 -30.03 49.22
N ALA A 21 16.26 -28.76 49.13
CA ALA A 21 16.17 -28.01 47.88
C ALA A 21 17.53 -27.78 47.23
N LYS A 22 18.60 -27.65 48.04
CA LYS A 22 19.97 -27.50 47.53
C LYS A 22 20.57 -28.82 47.03
N ALA A 23 20.17 -29.93 47.61
CA ALA A 23 20.57 -31.26 47.19
C ALA A 23 19.80 -31.77 45.97
N ASP A 24 18.67 -31.13 45.65
CA ASP A 24 17.84 -31.50 44.49
C ASP A 24 18.57 -31.19 43.17
N PRO A 25 18.84 -32.20 42.30
CA PRO A 25 19.51 -32.02 41.02
C PRO A 25 18.56 -31.43 39.96
N VAL A 26 17.95 -30.26 40.26
CA VAL A 26 16.97 -29.61 39.42
C VAL A 26 17.46 -29.39 37.99
N TYR A 27 18.76 -29.15 37.80
CA TYR A 27 19.36 -28.94 36.48
C TYR A 27 19.43 -30.23 35.64
N GLU A 28 19.47 -31.43 36.27
CA GLU A 28 19.41 -32.70 35.55
C GLU A 28 18.00 -33.01 35.02
N ARG A 29 16.98 -32.35 35.56
CA ARG A 29 15.58 -32.44 35.12
C ARG A 29 15.24 -31.42 34.04
N ILE A 30 16.11 -30.43 33.82
CA ILE A 30 15.98 -29.56 32.66
C ILE A 30 16.27 -30.42 31.43
N LEU A 31 15.22 -30.88 30.78
CA LEU A 31 15.36 -31.48 29.47
C LEU A 31 16.04 -30.43 28.58
N PRO A 32 17.26 -30.71 28.05
CA PRO A 32 17.77 -29.87 26.98
C PRO A 32 16.64 -29.84 25.94
N ASN A 33 16.29 -28.64 25.46
CA ASN A 33 15.33 -28.51 24.37
C ASN A 33 15.65 -29.64 23.40
N ALA A 34 14.74 -30.60 23.24
CA ALA A 34 14.85 -31.62 22.22
C ALA A 34 15.20 -30.82 20.98
N SER A 35 16.36 -31.12 20.41
CA SER A 35 16.91 -30.39 19.26
C SER A 35 15.73 -30.09 18.35
N ALA A 36 15.40 -28.84 18.18
CA ALA A 36 14.31 -28.40 17.32
C ALA A 36 14.73 -28.72 15.88
N THR A 37 14.71 -30.00 15.53
CA THR A 37 15.03 -30.51 14.18
C THR A 37 13.86 -30.37 13.23
N ASP A 38 12.70 -29.92 13.72
CA ASP A 38 11.49 -29.68 12.92
C ASP A 38 10.67 -28.48 13.43
N THR A 39 11.28 -27.34 13.69
CA THR A 39 10.51 -26.11 13.89
C THR A 39 10.16 -25.51 12.54
N THR A 40 9.01 -25.93 12.01
CA THR A 40 8.35 -25.14 10.97
C THR A 40 8.19 -23.71 11.52
N PRO A 41 8.69 -22.68 10.84
CA PRO A 41 8.57 -21.31 11.34
C PRO A 41 7.10 -20.95 11.49
N TYR A 42 6.78 -20.13 12.50
CA TYR A 42 5.43 -19.59 12.64
C TYR A 42 5.05 -18.79 11.40
N SER A 43 3.76 -18.81 11.06
CA SER A 43 3.23 -17.94 10.00
C SER A 43 3.38 -16.46 10.38
N TYR A 44 3.37 -15.57 9.41
CA TYR A 44 3.37 -14.11 9.65
C TYR A 44 2.23 -13.70 10.58
N PHE A 45 1.06 -14.30 10.41
CA PHE A 45 -0.08 -14.07 11.31
C PHE A 45 0.22 -14.44 12.76
N ASN A 46 0.86 -15.61 13.00
CA ASN A 46 1.17 -16.07 14.36
C ASN A 46 2.26 -15.23 15.02
N ASP A 47 3.24 -14.76 14.26
CA ASP A 47 4.25 -13.84 14.76
C ASP A 47 3.62 -12.54 15.25
N ASP A 48 2.76 -11.92 14.44
CA ASP A 48 2.02 -10.71 14.80
C ASP A 48 1.06 -10.94 15.99
N LEU A 49 0.35 -12.06 15.99
CA LEU A 49 -0.54 -12.44 17.09
C LEU A 49 0.24 -12.50 18.41
N SER A 50 1.42 -13.12 18.41
CA SER A 50 2.28 -13.25 19.58
C SER A 50 2.75 -11.88 20.08
N GLN A 51 3.18 -11.01 19.17
CA GLN A 51 3.62 -9.65 19.50
C GLN A 51 2.46 -8.80 20.02
N GLN A 52 1.27 -8.89 19.39
CA GLN A 52 0.10 -8.16 19.85
C GLN A 52 -0.32 -8.60 21.27
N ILE A 53 -0.29 -9.90 21.58
CA ILE A 53 -0.62 -10.39 22.92
C ILE A 53 0.37 -9.86 23.96
N ILE A 54 1.68 -9.91 23.68
CA ILE A 54 2.72 -9.37 24.57
C ILE A 54 2.43 -7.88 24.83
N LYS A 55 2.21 -7.10 23.79
CA LYS A 55 1.89 -5.68 23.89
C LYS A 55 0.63 -5.43 24.70
N ASP A 56 -0.47 -6.14 24.42
CA ASP A 56 -1.73 -5.99 25.12
C ASP A 56 -1.65 -6.41 26.60
N LEU A 57 -0.83 -7.41 26.96
CA LEU A 57 -0.55 -7.78 28.36
C LEU A 57 0.23 -6.67 29.07
N MET A 58 1.18 -6.03 28.40
CA MET A 58 1.92 -4.89 28.96
C MET A 58 1.00 -3.67 29.16
N GLU A 59 0.25 -3.28 28.14
CA GLU A 59 -0.57 -2.08 28.16
C GLU A 59 -1.82 -2.21 29.05
N ARG A 60 -2.50 -3.36 29.00
CA ARG A 60 -3.82 -3.56 29.63
C ARG A 60 -3.75 -4.27 30.97
N LYS A 61 -2.64 -4.98 31.28
CA LYS A 61 -2.43 -5.73 32.54
C LYS A 61 -1.23 -5.23 33.32
N ALA A 62 -0.52 -4.22 32.80
CA ALA A 62 0.69 -3.68 33.41
C ALA A 62 1.80 -4.74 33.65
N TYR A 63 1.88 -5.76 32.78
CA TYR A 63 2.97 -6.71 32.82
C TYR A 63 4.26 -6.03 32.34
N THR A 64 5.39 -6.43 32.92
CA THR A 64 6.67 -6.15 32.28
C THR A 64 6.79 -7.01 31.01
N GLU A 65 7.65 -6.62 30.08
CA GLU A 65 7.92 -7.38 28.86
C GLU A 65 8.27 -8.85 29.17
N THR A 66 9.17 -9.08 30.14
CA THR A 66 9.54 -10.43 30.60
C THR A 66 8.31 -11.20 31.14
N GLN A 67 7.43 -10.55 31.90
CA GLN A 67 6.23 -11.21 32.41
C GLN A 67 5.26 -11.56 31.28
N ALA A 68 5.05 -10.67 30.33
CA ALA A 68 4.20 -10.91 29.18
C ALA A 68 4.73 -12.05 28.30
N TYR A 69 6.06 -12.05 28.04
CA TYR A 69 6.74 -13.12 27.30
C TYR A 69 6.59 -14.47 28.02
N ASN A 70 6.88 -14.54 29.33
CA ASN A 70 6.73 -15.76 30.10
C ASN A 70 5.27 -16.23 30.18
N ALA A 71 4.32 -15.33 30.30
CA ALA A 71 2.91 -15.68 30.26
C ALA A 71 2.51 -16.32 28.93
N LEU A 72 2.97 -15.74 27.81
CA LEU A 72 2.66 -16.26 26.48
C LEU A 72 3.29 -17.64 26.23
N TYR A 73 4.59 -17.81 26.49
CA TYR A 73 5.33 -19.01 26.09
C TYR A 73 5.38 -20.11 27.16
N SER A 74 5.13 -19.77 28.43
CA SER A 74 5.25 -20.73 29.55
C SER A 74 4.04 -20.70 30.47
N GLY A 75 3.11 -19.74 30.33
CA GLY A 75 1.99 -19.53 31.25
C GLY A 75 0.77 -20.41 30.95
N GLY A 76 0.79 -21.26 29.93
CA GLY A 76 -0.33 -22.13 29.59
C GLY A 76 -1.57 -21.39 29.11
N LEU A 77 -1.38 -20.30 28.35
CA LEU A 77 -2.50 -19.52 27.82
C LEU A 77 -3.27 -20.28 26.74
N THR A 78 -4.59 -20.09 26.73
CA THR A 78 -5.47 -20.48 25.63
C THR A 78 -5.88 -19.23 24.85
N ILE A 79 -5.52 -19.18 23.57
CA ILE A 79 -5.73 -18.01 22.69
C ILE A 79 -6.76 -18.37 21.63
N THR A 80 -7.84 -17.60 21.53
CA THR A 80 -8.82 -17.72 20.45
C THR A 80 -8.45 -16.74 19.34
N SER A 81 -7.69 -17.22 18.36
CA SER A 81 -7.26 -16.47 17.17
C SER A 81 -8.43 -16.12 16.25
N THR A 82 -8.27 -15.07 15.44
CA THR A 82 -9.20 -14.70 14.36
C THR A 82 -8.80 -15.28 13.01
N GLN A 83 -7.61 -15.87 12.91
CA GLN A 83 -7.12 -16.51 11.69
C GLN A 83 -8.13 -17.56 11.19
N ASP A 84 -8.35 -17.57 9.90
CA ASP A 84 -9.01 -18.66 9.20
C ASP A 84 -7.94 -19.48 8.47
N PRO A 85 -7.67 -20.73 8.91
CA PRO A 85 -6.60 -21.52 8.32
C PRO A 85 -6.78 -21.80 6.82
N ALA A 86 -8.02 -21.91 6.35
CA ALA A 86 -8.27 -22.15 4.93
C ALA A 86 -8.01 -20.89 4.09
N ILE A 87 -8.40 -19.71 4.60
CA ILE A 87 -8.08 -18.43 3.95
C ILE A 87 -6.58 -18.17 3.98
N GLN A 88 -5.91 -18.44 5.11
CA GLN A 88 -4.45 -18.29 5.23
C GLN A 88 -3.73 -19.18 4.21
N GLN A 89 -4.11 -20.46 4.13
CA GLN A 89 -3.50 -21.40 3.18
C GLN A 89 -3.67 -20.91 1.73
N ILE A 90 -4.86 -20.42 1.37
CA ILE A 90 -5.11 -19.86 0.03
C ILE A 90 -4.18 -18.67 -0.24
N CYS A 91 -4.01 -17.76 0.72
CA CYS A 91 -3.12 -16.61 0.57
C CYS A 91 -1.65 -17.06 0.40
N ASP A 92 -1.20 -18.01 1.22
CA ASP A 92 0.16 -18.55 1.15
C ASP A 92 0.45 -19.21 -0.21
N GLU A 93 -0.48 -20.03 -0.71
CA GLU A 93 -0.36 -20.70 -2.01
C GLU A 93 -0.35 -19.73 -3.20
N GLU A 94 -1.22 -18.71 -3.20
CA GLU A 94 -1.28 -17.73 -4.29
C GLU A 94 -0.06 -16.80 -4.29
N VAL A 95 0.45 -16.45 -3.11
CA VAL A 95 1.69 -15.67 -2.99
C VAL A 95 2.91 -16.51 -3.39
N ALA A 96 2.92 -17.81 -3.12
CA ALA A 96 4.00 -18.71 -3.53
C ALA A 96 3.98 -19.06 -5.03
N ASN A 97 2.93 -18.69 -5.76
CA ASN A 97 2.79 -18.99 -7.18
C ASN A 97 3.68 -18.07 -8.05
N ASP A 98 4.86 -18.53 -8.40
CA ASP A 98 5.83 -17.76 -9.20
C ASP A 98 5.30 -17.33 -10.58
N ALA A 99 4.28 -17.98 -11.13
CA ALA A 99 3.73 -17.64 -12.44
C ALA A 99 2.99 -16.30 -12.49
N VAL A 100 2.59 -15.74 -11.34
CA VAL A 100 1.90 -14.45 -11.27
C VAL A 100 2.86 -13.25 -11.28
N TYR A 101 4.12 -13.48 -10.88
CA TYR A 101 5.11 -12.42 -10.79
C TYR A 101 5.72 -12.06 -12.14
N PRO A 102 6.30 -10.85 -12.26
CA PRO A 102 7.04 -10.46 -13.45
C PRO A 102 8.17 -11.44 -13.77
N VAL A 103 8.44 -11.62 -15.06
CA VAL A 103 9.57 -12.44 -15.52
C VAL A 103 10.90 -11.81 -15.08
N GLY A 104 11.86 -12.64 -14.67
CA GLY A 104 13.17 -12.17 -14.23
C GLY A 104 13.21 -11.86 -12.72
N THR A 105 12.85 -12.86 -11.90
CA THR A 105 13.04 -12.77 -10.44
C THR A 105 14.48 -12.39 -10.12
N GLU A 106 14.65 -11.35 -9.34
CA GLU A 106 15.90 -10.94 -8.71
C GLU A 106 15.87 -11.33 -7.24
N TYR A 107 16.99 -11.17 -6.55
CA TYR A 107 17.13 -11.58 -5.16
C TYR A 107 17.66 -10.42 -4.32
N GLY A 108 16.95 -10.10 -3.26
CA GLY A 108 17.34 -9.13 -2.26
C GLY A 108 18.09 -9.78 -1.11
N VAL A 109 19.00 -9.06 -0.48
CA VAL A 109 19.82 -9.54 0.64
C VAL A 109 19.53 -8.74 1.89
N GLU A 110 19.17 -9.43 2.97
CA GLU A 110 19.26 -8.96 4.34
C GLU A 110 20.50 -9.60 4.97
N TYR A 111 21.32 -8.77 5.65
CA TYR A 111 22.61 -9.17 6.15
C TYR A 111 22.89 -8.56 7.51
N ALA A 112 23.31 -9.40 8.45
CA ALA A 112 23.89 -8.98 9.73
C ALA A 112 25.00 -9.93 10.11
N MET A 113 26.08 -9.42 10.67
CA MET A 113 27.19 -10.25 11.15
C MET A 113 27.83 -9.62 12.40
N THR A 114 28.17 -10.46 13.36
CA THR A 114 28.93 -10.08 14.56
C THR A 114 30.23 -10.89 14.58
N ILE A 115 31.35 -10.22 14.76
CA ILE A 115 32.66 -10.86 14.95
C ILE A 115 33.09 -10.66 16.41
N TYR A 116 33.36 -11.75 17.09
CA TYR A 116 33.97 -11.79 18.43
C TYR A 116 35.47 -11.94 18.27
N ARG A 117 36.20 -10.82 18.40
CA ARG A 117 37.66 -10.77 18.20
C ARG A 117 38.41 -11.44 19.32
N ALA A 118 39.64 -11.92 19.04
CA ALA A 118 40.51 -12.59 20.01
C ALA A 118 40.92 -11.70 21.20
N ASP A 119 40.91 -10.39 21.06
CA ASP A 119 41.18 -9.41 22.11
C ASP A 119 39.95 -9.09 23.00
N GLY A 120 38.81 -9.75 22.73
CA GLY A 120 37.56 -9.58 23.46
C GLY A 120 36.68 -8.43 22.93
N SER A 121 37.09 -7.73 21.90
CA SER A 121 36.24 -6.73 21.23
C SER A 121 35.17 -7.41 20.38
N ILE A 122 34.02 -6.71 20.18
CA ILE A 122 32.88 -7.15 19.40
C ILE A 122 32.64 -6.15 18.28
N GLU A 123 32.61 -6.62 17.06
CA GLU A 123 32.34 -5.81 15.87
C GLU A 123 31.06 -6.27 15.19
N ASN A 124 30.17 -5.30 14.90
CA ASN A 124 28.88 -5.55 14.24
C ASN A 124 28.89 -4.96 12.83
N TYR A 125 28.40 -5.74 11.87
CA TYR A 125 28.33 -5.39 10.46
C TYR A 125 26.90 -5.53 9.99
N SER A 126 26.38 -4.46 9.38
CA SER A 126 25.01 -4.41 8.91
C SER A 126 24.92 -4.51 7.37
N LYS A 127 23.69 -4.68 6.87
CA LYS A 127 23.43 -4.66 5.43
C LYS A 127 23.81 -3.35 4.77
N GLU A 128 23.74 -2.23 5.50
CA GLU A 128 24.11 -0.91 4.97
C GLU A 128 25.62 -0.85 4.70
N MET A 129 26.43 -1.45 5.59
CA MET A 129 27.88 -1.54 5.39
C MET A 129 28.24 -2.43 4.21
N LEU A 130 27.54 -3.57 4.04
CA LEU A 130 27.67 -4.42 2.85
C LEU A 130 27.25 -3.64 1.59
N ALA A 131 26.14 -2.91 1.64
CA ALA A 131 25.64 -2.10 0.52
C ALA A 131 26.65 -1.04 0.10
N ASP A 132 27.27 -0.35 1.05
CA ASP A 132 28.29 0.67 0.78
C ASP A 132 29.54 0.04 0.15
N TYR A 133 29.98 -1.11 0.65
CA TYR A 133 31.09 -1.84 0.03
C TYR A 133 30.77 -2.20 -1.43
N ILE A 134 29.63 -2.85 -1.70
CA ILE A 134 29.24 -3.28 -3.05
C ILE A 134 29.05 -2.09 -3.99
N ARG A 135 28.47 -0.98 -3.50
CA ARG A 135 28.34 0.26 -4.29
C ARG A 135 29.69 0.77 -4.75
N ASN A 136 30.67 0.76 -3.84
CA ASN A 136 32.02 1.24 -4.15
C ASN A 136 32.85 0.26 -4.99
N ALA A 137 32.76 -1.04 -4.71
CA ALA A 137 33.54 -2.07 -5.39
C ALA A 137 32.97 -2.45 -6.77
N TRP A 138 31.65 -2.55 -6.88
CA TRP A 138 30.96 -3.03 -8.09
C TRP A 138 30.23 -1.93 -8.86
N GLY A 139 30.10 -0.71 -8.30
CA GLY A 139 29.43 0.43 -8.95
C GLY A 139 27.93 0.24 -9.16
N ARG A 140 27.27 -0.59 -8.35
CA ARG A 140 25.84 -0.89 -8.49
C ARG A 140 24.95 0.20 -7.89
N GLU A 141 23.92 0.60 -8.62
CA GLU A 141 22.87 1.48 -8.14
C GLU A 141 22.05 0.82 -7.02
N TYR A 142 21.72 -0.46 -7.18
CA TYR A 142 21.00 -1.28 -6.19
C TYR A 142 21.93 -2.38 -5.65
N PRO A 143 22.78 -2.06 -4.66
CA PRO A 143 23.90 -2.91 -4.26
C PRO A 143 23.49 -4.25 -3.62
N LEU A 144 22.26 -4.32 -3.07
CA LEU A 144 21.73 -5.53 -2.42
C LEU A 144 20.75 -6.31 -3.30
N ILE A 145 20.70 -6.04 -4.62
CA ILE A 145 19.86 -6.77 -5.59
C ILE A 145 20.75 -7.55 -6.55
N TYR A 146 20.49 -8.84 -6.67
CA TYR A 146 21.30 -9.79 -7.45
C TYR A 146 20.45 -10.60 -8.41
N SER A 147 21.07 -11.11 -9.47
CA SER A 147 20.39 -11.95 -10.46
C SER A 147 20.21 -13.40 -10.02
N SER A 148 20.96 -13.81 -9.00
CA SER A 148 20.88 -15.15 -8.42
C SER A 148 21.36 -15.15 -6.96
N PRO A 149 20.95 -16.15 -6.15
CA PRO A 149 21.51 -16.35 -4.81
C PRO A 149 23.03 -16.55 -4.82
N ASP A 150 23.59 -17.24 -5.81
CA ASP A 150 25.03 -17.47 -5.92
C ASP A 150 25.82 -16.18 -6.13
N GLU A 151 25.28 -15.25 -6.90
CA GLU A 151 25.88 -13.91 -7.06
C GLU A 151 25.85 -13.13 -5.75
N ALA A 152 24.75 -13.22 -4.99
CA ALA A 152 24.64 -12.61 -3.66
C ALA A 152 25.67 -13.16 -2.68
N TYR A 153 25.81 -14.49 -2.60
CA TYR A 153 26.83 -15.12 -1.76
C TYR A 153 28.26 -14.75 -2.19
N THR A 154 28.50 -14.60 -3.48
CA THR A 154 29.80 -14.13 -4.00
C THR A 154 30.12 -12.74 -3.46
N ALA A 155 29.17 -11.81 -3.53
CA ALA A 155 29.32 -10.45 -3.03
C ALA A 155 29.55 -10.40 -1.51
N ILE A 156 28.79 -11.19 -0.74
CA ILE A 156 28.93 -11.30 0.71
C ILE A 156 30.33 -11.85 1.07
N ASN A 157 30.79 -12.92 0.40
CA ASN A 157 32.10 -13.53 0.66
C ASN A 157 33.25 -12.59 0.29
N GLU A 158 33.13 -11.82 -0.78
CA GLU A 158 34.09 -10.77 -1.13
C GLU A 158 34.18 -9.72 -0.01
N TYR A 159 33.02 -9.21 0.45
CA TYR A 159 32.99 -8.29 1.58
C TYR A 159 33.64 -8.86 2.84
N LYS A 160 33.29 -10.08 3.22
CA LYS A 160 33.89 -10.78 4.39
C LYS A 160 35.41 -10.90 4.27
N SER A 161 35.94 -11.10 3.08
CA SER A 161 37.40 -11.21 2.86
C SER A 161 38.15 -9.91 3.22
N THR A 162 37.44 -8.75 3.22
CA THR A 162 38.01 -7.44 3.60
C THR A 162 38.08 -7.22 5.12
N LEU A 163 37.37 -8.05 5.91
CA LEU A 163 37.20 -7.83 7.36
C LEU A 163 38.32 -8.50 8.20
N ASN A 164 39.30 -9.16 7.55
CA ASN A 164 40.47 -9.76 8.20
C ASN A 164 40.11 -10.63 9.41
N ILE A 165 39.14 -11.56 9.25
CA ILE A 165 38.72 -12.49 10.29
C ILE A 165 39.85 -13.48 10.53
N ALA A 166 40.40 -13.50 11.75
CA ALA A 166 41.51 -14.36 12.11
C ALA A 166 41.07 -15.79 12.49
N GLU A 167 41.96 -16.74 12.36
CA GLU A 167 41.71 -18.12 12.80
C GLU A 167 41.45 -18.14 14.33
N GLY A 168 40.31 -18.74 14.73
CA GLY A 168 39.89 -18.84 16.14
C GLY A 168 38.96 -17.72 16.60
N GLU A 169 38.68 -16.72 15.79
CA GLU A 169 37.59 -15.74 16.05
C GLU A 169 36.23 -16.36 15.75
N THR A 170 35.23 -15.99 16.56
CA THR A 170 33.87 -16.49 16.39
C THR A 170 33.05 -15.48 15.56
N VAL A 171 32.33 -16.01 14.60
CA VAL A 171 31.42 -15.23 13.73
C VAL A 171 30.00 -15.72 13.94
N ASP A 172 29.08 -14.79 14.25
CA ASP A 172 27.65 -15.00 14.23
C ASP A 172 27.10 -14.22 13.03
N GLU A 173 26.51 -14.91 12.06
CA GLU A 173 26.11 -14.35 10.77
C GLU A 173 24.68 -14.74 10.44
N SER A 174 23.88 -13.76 10.04
CA SER A 174 22.53 -13.94 9.53
C SER A 174 22.46 -13.42 8.09
N ILE A 175 22.12 -14.31 7.17
CA ILE A 175 21.91 -14.01 5.75
C ILE A 175 20.52 -14.48 5.37
N ASP A 176 19.69 -13.56 4.87
CA ASP A 176 18.42 -13.90 4.26
C ASP A 176 18.39 -13.39 2.81
N ILE A 177 18.17 -14.31 1.86
CA ILE A 177 18.13 -14.02 0.42
C ILE A 177 16.74 -14.31 -0.09
N THR A 178 16.00 -13.25 -0.39
CA THR A 178 14.61 -13.35 -0.74
C THR A 178 14.33 -12.93 -2.19
N PRO A 179 13.39 -13.61 -2.87
CA PRO A 179 13.00 -13.23 -4.24
C PRO A 179 12.39 -11.82 -4.27
N GLN A 180 12.69 -11.06 -5.32
CA GLN A 180 12.18 -9.71 -5.55
C GLN A 180 11.47 -9.64 -6.93
N PRO A 181 10.41 -8.83 -7.10
CA PRO A 181 9.77 -7.99 -6.08
C PRO A 181 9.08 -8.79 -4.98
N GLN A 182 8.89 -8.14 -3.85
CA GLN A 182 8.19 -8.66 -2.67
C GLN A 182 6.69 -8.34 -2.71
N VAL A 183 5.94 -8.94 -1.79
CA VAL A 183 4.49 -8.79 -1.67
C VAL A 183 4.06 -8.83 -0.20
N SER A 184 2.99 -8.14 0.13
CA SER A 184 2.23 -8.39 1.36
C SER A 184 0.74 -8.43 1.10
N VAL A 185 0.03 -9.28 1.84
CA VAL A 185 -1.42 -9.49 1.73
C VAL A 185 -2.05 -9.47 3.11
N VAL A 186 -3.17 -8.77 3.24
CA VAL A 186 -4.03 -8.82 4.43
C VAL A 186 -5.45 -9.09 3.99
N VAL A 187 -6.14 -10.05 4.64
CA VAL A 187 -7.56 -10.33 4.45
C VAL A 187 -8.31 -10.11 5.75
N MET A 188 -9.37 -9.31 5.72
CA MET A 188 -10.14 -8.90 6.87
C MET A 188 -11.65 -9.08 6.65
N GLU A 189 -12.35 -9.55 7.66
CA GLU A 189 -13.81 -9.55 7.72
C GLU A 189 -14.28 -8.16 8.18
N GLN A 190 -14.77 -7.33 7.25
CA GLN A 190 -15.06 -5.92 7.50
C GLN A 190 -16.10 -5.65 8.60
N SER A 191 -17.05 -6.57 8.79
CA SER A 191 -18.13 -6.40 9.77
C SER A 191 -17.70 -6.65 11.22
N THR A 192 -16.55 -7.27 11.44
CA THR A 192 -16.09 -7.69 12.77
C THR A 192 -14.70 -7.19 13.14
N GLY A 193 -13.93 -6.65 12.19
CA GLY A 193 -12.54 -6.28 12.41
C GLY A 193 -11.57 -7.46 12.49
N LYS A 194 -12.04 -8.69 12.30
CA LYS A 194 -11.21 -9.90 12.39
C LYS A 194 -10.32 -10.03 11.17
N VAL A 195 -9.01 -10.01 11.39
CA VAL A 195 -8.04 -10.36 10.38
C VAL A 195 -8.06 -11.88 10.21
N LYS A 196 -8.24 -12.34 8.97
CA LYS A 196 -8.38 -13.75 8.61
C LYS A 196 -7.09 -14.37 8.11
N ALA A 197 -6.25 -13.56 7.45
CA ALA A 197 -4.96 -13.99 6.94
C ALA A 197 -3.99 -12.81 6.82
N ILE A 198 -2.71 -13.09 7.00
CA ILE A 198 -1.60 -12.17 6.77
C ILE A 198 -0.49 -12.93 6.06
N VAL A 199 0.01 -12.37 4.95
CA VAL A 199 1.24 -12.79 4.30
C VAL A 199 2.17 -11.59 4.21
N GLY A 200 3.35 -11.70 4.81
CA GLY A 200 4.31 -10.60 4.95
C GLY A 200 5.47 -10.63 3.95
N GLY A 201 5.50 -11.59 3.02
CA GLY A 201 6.57 -11.69 2.04
C GLY A 201 6.36 -12.78 1.00
N ARG A 202 7.06 -12.64 -0.14
CA ARG A 202 7.17 -13.64 -1.20
C ARG A 202 8.26 -14.64 -0.85
N GLY A 203 8.01 -15.90 -1.17
CA GLY A 203 8.91 -17.00 -0.89
C GLY A 203 8.57 -17.75 0.38
N GLN A 204 9.31 -18.84 0.61
CA GLN A 204 9.11 -19.65 1.80
C GLN A 204 9.64 -18.91 3.04
N LYS A 205 8.81 -18.79 4.06
CA LYS A 205 9.23 -18.27 5.36
C LYS A 205 10.16 -19.27 6.05
N THR A 206 11.40 -18.86 6.30
CA THR A 206 12.47 -19.73 6.81
C THR A 206 12.71 -19.59 8.31
N SER A 207 12.26 -18.49 8.92
CA SER A 207 12.41 -18.21 10.35
C SER A 207 11.17 -17.53 10.92
N SER A 208 10.90 -17.77 12.21
CA SER A 208 9.90 -17.01 12.97
C SER A 208 10.40 -15.58 13.22
N LEU A 209 9.48 -14.64 13.43
CA LEU A 209 9.76 -13.21 13.70
C LEU A 209 10.60 -12.54 12.59
N SER A 210 10.50 -13.05 11.35
CA SER A 210 11.09 -12.38 10.18
C SER A 210 10.21 -11.20 9.75
N LEU A 211 10.80 -10.25 9.00
CA LEU A 211 10.13 -9.02 8.53
C LEU A 211 8.75 -9.31 7.91
N ASN A 212 7.70 -8.79 8.55
CA ASN A 212 6.34 -8.83 8.05
C ASN A 212 6.00 -7.51 7.34
N ARG A 213 6.02 -7.50 6.01
CA ARG A 213 5.76 -6.28 5.24
C ARG A 213 4.31 -5.78 5.31
N ALA A 214 3.43 -6.56 5.96
CA ALA A 214 2.05 -6.14 6.18
C ALA A 214 1.89 -5.26 7.43
N THR A 215 2.77 -5.43 8.44
CA THR A 215 2.66 -4.83 9.76
C THR A 215 3.92 -4.11 10.24
N ASP A 216 5.11 -4.47 9.72
CA ASP A 216 6.40 -3.91 10.15
C ASP A 216 7.01 -2.92 9.15
N SER A 217 6.50 -2.90 7.90
CA SER A 217 7.02 -2.05 6.83
C SER A 217 5.98 -1.07 6.36
N THR A 218 6.34 0.21 6.34
CA THR A 218 5.48 1.27 5.81
C THR A 218 5.85 1.59 4.37
N ARG A 219 4.84 1.75 3.51
CA ARG A 219 4.99 2.07 2.10
C ARG A 219 4.04 3.18 1.67
N GLN A 220 4.43 3.95 0.68
CA GLN A 220 3.59 5.00 0.10
C GLN A 220 2.34 4.38 -0.55
N PRO A 221 1.11 4.75 -0.14
CA PRO A 221 -0.12 4.12 -0.62
C PRO A 221 -0.52 4.57 -2.03
N GLY A 222 0.15 5.57 -2.58
CA GLY A 222 -0.17 6.10 -3.89
C GLY A 222 -1.65 6.50 -4.02
N SER A 223 -2.21 6.25 -5.18
CA SER A 223 -3.60 6.63 -5.52
C SER A 223 -4.69 5.96 -4.69
N CYS A 224 -4.38 4.97 -3.84
CA CYS A 224 -5.34 4.44 -2.86
C CYS A 224 -5.81 5.53 -1.90
N PHE A 225 -4.96 6.50 -1.58
CA PHE A 225 -5.29 7.60 -0.69
C PHE A 225 -6.31 8.58 -1.24
N LYS A 226 -6.46 8.72 -2.57
CA LYS A 226 -7.47 9.62 -3.18
C LYS A 226 -8.88 9.40 -2.63
N VAL A 227 -9.24 8.13 -2.43
CA VAL A 227 -10.57 7.77 -1.90
C VAL A 227 -10.72 8.22 -0.46
N LEU A 228 -9.72 7.96 0.38
CA LEU A 228 -9.78 8.16 1.82
C LEU A 228 -9.55 9.62 2.23
N SER A 229 -8.51 10.25 1.66
CA SER A 229 -8.10 11.61 2.02
C SER A 229 -8.92 12.71 1.33
N THR A 230 -9.45 12.42 0.15
CA THR A 230 -10.01 13.45 -0.72
C THR A 230 -11.49 13.24 -1.00
N TYR A 231 -11.86 12.10 -1.59
CA TYR A 231 -13.24 11.90 -2.04
C TYR A 231 -14.21 11.54 -0.92
N ALA A 232 -13.75 10.80 0.11
CA ALA A 232 -14.55 10.50 1.29
C ALA A 232 -14.97 11.78 2.02
N PRO A 233 -14.06 12.67 2.47
CA PRO A 233 -14.45 13.90 3.13
C PRO A 233 -15.23 14.88 2.22
N ALA A 234 -14.92 14.90 0.92
CA ALA A 234 -15.63 15.75 -0.04
C ALA A 234 -17.13 15.36 -0.18
N LEU A 235 -17.42 14.06 -0.25
CA LEU A 235 -18.78 13.53 -0.28
C LEU A 235 -19.47 13.61 1.08
N ASP A 236 -18.76 13.31 2.16
CA ASP A 236 -19.30 13.25 3.52
C ASP A 236 -19.76 14.63 4.02
N SER A 237 -19.03 15.68 3.67
CA SER A 237 -19.41 17.07 3.93
C SER A 237 -20.61 17.57 3.10
N ALA A 238 -21.09 16.78 2.14
CA ALA A 238 -22.10 17.15 1.16
C ALA A 238 -21.72 18.36 0.26
N LYS A 239 -20.44 18.73 0.25
CA LYS A 239 -19.92 19.81 -0.62
C LYS A 239 -19.86 19.37 -2.08
N TYR A 240 -19.67 18.07 -2.29
CA TYR A 240 -19.59 17.44 -3.60
C TYR A 240 -20.53 16.24 -3.73
N THR A 241 -20.80 15.87 -4.97
CA THR A 241 -21.52 14.65 -5.36
C THR A 241 -20.67 13.88 -6.36
N LEU A 242 -21.01 12.63 -6.66
CA LEU A 242 -20.32 11.85 -7.71
C LEU A 242 -20.43 12.51 -9.10
N ALA A 243 -21.49 13.30 -9.33
CA ALA A 243 -21.71 14.05 -10.57
C ALA A 243 -20.98 15.40 -10.60
N SER A 244 -20.44 15.88 -9.49
CA SER A 244 -19.78 17.18 -9.43
C SER A 244 -18.63 17.29 -10.42
N PRO A 245 -18.57 18.36 -11.24
CA PRO A 245 -17.45 18.62 -12.11
C PRO A 245 -16.24 19.08 -11.28
N LEU A 246 -15.16 18.29 -11.30
CA LEU A 246 -13.89 18.61 -10.67
C LEU A 246 -12.96 19.25 -11.68
N LYS A 247 -12.15 20.22 -11.24
CA LYS A 247 -11.16 20.87 -12.10
C LYS A 247 -10.08 19.89 -12.54
N ASN A 248 -9.95 19.74 -13.86
CA ASN A 248 -8.98 18.86 -14.52
C ASN A 248 -8.40 19.57 -15.78
N ALA A 249 -7.85 20.78 -15.58
CA ALA A 249 -7.41 21.67 -16.65
C ALA A 249 -5.91 21.97 -16.54
N GLY A 250 -5.10 21.11 -17.14
CA GLY A 250 -3.63 21.20 -17.08
C GLY A 250 -3.05 20.66 -15.77
N PRO A 251 -1.71 20.62 -15.66
CA PRO A 251 -1.02 20.16 -14.46
C PRO A 251 -1.40 20.97 -13.22
N TYR A 252 -1.46 20.32 -12.05
CA TYR A 252 -1.54 21.00 -10.76
C TYR A 252 -0.18 21.59 -10.42
N VAL A 253 -0.16 22.84 -9.94
CA VAL A 253 1.07 23.53 -9.54
C VAL A 253 1.09 23.68 -8.02
N TYR A 254 2.08 23.09 -7.36
CA TYR A 254 2.30 23.23 -5.93
C TYR A 254 2.86 24.61 -5.57
N SER A 255 2.86 24.94 -4.29
CA SER A 255 3.34 26.24 -3.79
C SER A 255 4.83 26.50 -4.04
N ASP A 256 5.63 25.46 -4.17
CA ASP A 256 7.06 25.49 -4.52
C ASP A 256 7.33 25.58 -6.03
N GLY A 257 6.27 25.62 -6.85
CA GLY A 257 6.35 25.67 -8.31
C GLY A 257 6.50 24.30 -8.99
N SER A 258 6.66 23.22 -8.26
CA SER A 258 6.64 21.85 -8.80
C SER A 258 5.25 21.50 -9.35
N LYS A 259 5.18 20.49 -10.22
CA LYS A 259 3.94 20.14 -10.92
C LYS A 259 3.60 18.67 -10.76
N ALA A 260 2.31 18.40 -10.60
CA ALA A 260 1.77 17.06 -10.72
C ALA A 260 0.87 16.95 -11.96
N GLU A 261 1.06 15.88 -12.71
CA GLU A 261 0.35 15.59 -13.95
C GLU A 261 -0.61 14.40 -13.79
N ASN A 262 -1.60 14.33 -14.69
CA ASN A 262 -2.33 13.08 -14.86
C ASN A 262 -1.43 12.03 -15.50
N TRP A 263 -1.62 10.76 -15.13
CA TRP A 263 -0.83 9.65 -15.66
C TRP A 263 -0.99 9.49 -17.20
N ASP A 264 -2.18 9.83 -17.73
CA ASP A 264 -2.53 9.81 -19.16
C ASP A 264 -2.23 11.14 -19.88
N LYS A 265 -1.81 12.17 -19.14
CA LYS A 265 -1.57 13.54 -19.63
C LYS A 265 -2.75 14.18 -20.34
N VAL A 266 -3.99 13.72 -20.06
CA VAL A 266 -5.23 14.24 -20.65
C VAL A 266 -5.90 15.23 -19.70
N TYR A 267 -6.26 16.42 -20.21
CA TYR A 267 -6.80 17.53 -19.44
C TYR A 267 -8.06 18.10 -20.10
N PRO A 268 -9.24 17.49 -19.92
CA PRO A 268 -10.48 17.92 -20.58
C PRO A 268 -11.10 19.21 -20.01
N GLY A 269 -10.44 19.86 -19.06
CA GLY A 269 -10.95 21.02 -18.31
C GLY A 269 -11.67 20.63 -17.04
N THR A 270 -12.63 19.72 -17.11
CA THR A 270 -13.35 19.15 -15.96
C THR A 270 -13.59 17.65 -16.17
N SER A 271 -13.71 16.92 -15.06
CA SER A 271 -14.17 15.53 -15.03
C SER A 271 -15.12 15.34 -13.86
N THR A 272 -16.11 14.45 -13.95
CA THR A 272 -16.96 14.15 -12.80
C THR A 272 -16.15 13.46 -11.71
N MET A 273 -16.60 13.54 -10.46
CA MET A 273 -15.92 12.83 -9.36
C MET A 273 -15.90 11.32 -9.61
N ARG A 274 -17.02 10.73 -10.08
CA ARG A 274 -17.07 9.30 -10.45
C ARG A 274 -15.99 8.94 -11.48
N TYR A 275 -15.90 9.68 -12.57
CA TYR A 275 -14.87 9.49 -13.60
C TYR A 275 -13.45 9.64 -13.03
N SER A 276 -13.26 10.61 -12.14
CA SER A 276 -11.96 10.86 -11.50
C SER A 276 -11.54 9.74 -10.56
N ILE A 277 -12.48 9.06 -9.89
CA ILE A 277 -12.25 7.86 -9.09
C ILE A 277 -11.92 6.68 -10.02
N GLU A 278 -12.76 6.44 -11.02
CA GLU A 278 -12.66 5.34 -11.99
C GLU A 278 -11.30 5.33 -12.71
N HIS A 279 -10.87 6.50 -13.21
CA HIS A 279 -9.63 6.67 -13.97
C HIS A 279 -8.46 7.20 -13.14
N SER A 280 -8.62 7.30 -11.83
CA SER A 280 -7.55 7.73 -10.92
C SER A 280 -6.90 9.07 -11.27
N ILE A 281 -7.70 10.10 -11.62
CA ILE A 281 -7.22 11.39 -12.08
C ILE A 281 -6.51 12.16 -10.96
N ASN A 282 -5.23 12.50 -11.17
CA ASN A 282 -4.38 13.18 -10.17
C ASN A 282 -4.81 14.63 -9.96
N VAL A 283 -4.96 15.38 -11.05
CA VAL A 283 -5.24 16.82 -10.99
C VAL A 283 -6.59 17.11 -10.35
N ALA A 284 -7.60 16.27 -10.62
CA ALA A 284 -8.91 16.39 -9.98
C ALA A 284 -8.82 16.17 -8.46
N ALA A 285 -8.07 15.16 -8.02
CA ALA A 285 -7.87 14.87 -6.58
C ALA A 285 -7.15 16.03 -5.88
N LEU A 286 -6.06 16.53 -6.46
CA LEU A 286 -5.27 17.64 -5.90
C LEU A 286 -6.07 18.94 -5.78
N ASN A 287 -6.87 19.29 -6.79
CA ASN A 287 -7.74 20.46 -6.70
C ASN A 287 -8.85 20.26 -5.65
N THR A 288 -9.38 19.04 -5.53
CA THR A 288 -10.44 18.75 -4.56
C THR A 288 -9.93 18.78 -3.12
N ILE A 289 -8.75 18.18 -2.82
CA ILE A 289 -8.17 18.24 -1.46
C ILE A 289 -7.82 19.68 -1.07
N THR A 290 -7.34 20.46 -2.02
CA THR A 290 -7.06 21.89 -1.80
C THR A 290 -8.32 22.65 -1.43
N ASP A 291 -9.46 22.34 -2.09
CA ASP A 291 -10.74 23.01 -1.85
C ASP A 291 -11.44 22.59 -0.55
N ILE A 292 -11.31 21.32 -0.12
CA ILE A 292 -11.84 20.86 1.17
C ILE A 292 -10.91 21.18 2.34
N GLY A 293 -9.65 21.49 2.06
CA GLY A 293 -8.59 21.76 3.01
C GLY A 293 -7.78 20.51 3.40
N PRO A 294 -6.44 20.53 3.27
CA PRO A 294 -5.58 19.40 3.63
C PRO A 294 -5.70 18.95 5.08
N GLN A 295 -6.02 19.88 6.03
CA GLN A 295 -6.27 19.52 7.43
C GLN A 295 -7.49 18.60 7.55
N THR A 296 -8.59 18.90 6.83
CA THR A 296 -9.76 18.02 6.82
C THR A 296 -9.39 16.62 6.35
N ALA A 297 -8.59 16.52 5.28
CA ALA A 297 -8.10 15.24 4.78
C ALA A 297 -7.27 14.46 5.83
N TYR A 298 -6.39 15.16 6.51
CA TYR A 298 -5.55 14.61 7.58
C TYR A 298 -6.40 14.07 8.74
N ASP A 299 -7.39 14.83 9.20
CA ASP A 299 -8.28 14.44 10.31
C ASP A 299 -9.11 13.19 9.94
N TYR A 300 -9.61 13.10 8.69
CA TYR A 300 -10.29 11.89 8.22
C TYR A 300 -9.37 10.68 8.16
N LEU A 301 -8.11 10.84 7.70
CA LEU A 301 -7.14 9.75 7.68
C LEU A 301 -6.81 9.22 9.08
N LEU A 302 -6.69 10.09 10.09
CA LEU A 302 -6.55 9.67 11.49
C LEU A 302 -7.77 8.85 11.95
N ASN A 303 -8.98 9.29 11.58
CA ASN A 303 -10.20 8.56 11.89
C ASN A 303 -10.34 7.24 11.11
N PHE A 304 -9.72 7.11 9.94
CA PHE A 304 -9.58 5.83 9.22
C PHE A 304 -8.56 4.88 9.83
N GLY A 305 -7.85 5.30 10.90
CA GLY A 305 -6.97 4.46 11.70
C GLY A 305 -5.50 4.47 11.30
N PHE A 306 -5.04 5.41 10.48
CA PHE A 306 -3.62 5.53 10.14
C PHE A 306 -2.81 6.10 11.30
N SER A 307 -1.80 5.37 11.75
CA SER A 307 -0.94 5.72 12.88
C SER A 307 0.38 6.40 12.48
N THR A 308 0.71 6.39 11.20
CA THR A 308 2.02 6.82 10.69
C THR A 308 2.07 8.26 10.20
N LEU A 309 0.93 8.95 10.20
CA LEU A 309 0.80 10.32 9.71
C LEU A 309 1.57 11.30 10.61
N VAL A 310 2.21 12.26 9.96
CA VAL A 310 3.05 13.27 10.62
C VAL A 310 2.41 14.64 10.49
N ASN A 311 2.46 15.43 11.58
CA ASN A 311 2.14 16.85 11.58
C ASN A 311 3.34 17.66 12.06
N TYR A 312 3.27 18.98 12.03
CA TYR A 312 4.35 19.89 12.41
C TYR A 312 4.82 19.74 13.86
N ASP A 313 3.97 19.22 14.75
CA ASP A 313 4.23 19.06 16.17
C ASP A 313 4.91 17.71 16.51
N ASN A 314 5.31 16.95 15.50
CA ASN A 314 5.93 15.64 15.70
C ASN A 314 7.45 15.78 15.96
N ASP A 315 7.87 15.52 17.19
CA ASP A 315 9.27 15.64 17.63
C ASP A 315 10.23 14.70 16.88
N ASN A 316 9.75 13.55 16.37
CA ASN A 316 10.56 12.60 15.63
C ASN A 316 10.78 13.02 14.16
N PHE A 317 9.96 13.95 13.65
CA PHE A 317 10.00 14.43 12.26
C PHE A 317 9.89 15.96 12.22
N PRO A 318 10.85 16.69 12.80
CA PRO A 318 10.75 18.13 12.98
C PRO A 318 10.64 18.86 11.62
N GLY A 319 9.63 19.70 11.51
CA GLY A 319 9.38 20.49 10.30
C GLY A 319 8.73 19.73 9.14
N MET A 320 8.38 18.45 9.33
CA MET A 320 7.62 17.65 8.34
C MET A 320 6.14 17.65 8.67
N THR A 321 5.30 17.53 7.64
CA THR A 321 3.85 17.39 7.80
C THR A 321 3.23 16.66 6.61
N ASP A 322 2.18 15.90 6.89
CA ASP A 322 1.31 15.28 5.88
C ASP A 322 0.03 16.11 5.65
N VAL A 323 -0.07 17.31 6.27
CA VAL A 323 -1.15 18.28 6.03
C VAL A 323 -0.86 19.07 4.75
N LEU A 324 -0.80 18.38 3.62
CA LEU A 324 -0.39 18.89 2.31
C LEU A 324 -1.32 18.39 1.20
N PRO A 325 -1.42 19.12 0.06
CA PRO A 325 -2.16 18.62 -1.09
C PRO A 325 -1.62 17.29 -1.65
N SER A 326 -0.32 17.01 -1.54
CA SER A 326 0.32 15.76 -1.98
C SER A 326 -0.26 14.52 -1.30
N THR A 327 -0.83 14.66 -0.11
CA THR A 327 -1.53 13.59 0.62
C THR A 327 -2.69 12.98 -0.17
N ALA A 328 -3.32 13.77 -1.08
CA ALA A 328 -4.31 13.24 -2.02
C ALA A 328 -3.76 12.10 -2.90
N LEU A 329 -2.48 12.14 -3.23
CA LEU A 329 -1.81 11.16 -4.07
C LEU A 329 -1.05 10.09 -3.27
N GLY A 330 -1.16 10.11 -1.95
CA GLY A 330 -0.41 9.23 -1.06
C GLY A 330 1.04 9.64 -0.85
N GLY A 331 1.42 10.87 -1.21
CA GLY A 331 2.73 11.45 -0.91
C GLY A 331 2.77 11.90 0.55
N ILE A 332 3.08 10.98 1.45
CA ILE A 332 3.14 11.19 2.90
C ILE A 332 4.53 10.82 3.44
N THR A 333 4.88 11.35 4.60
CA THR A 333 6.25 11.28 5.14
C THR A 333 6.74 9.85 5.37
N ARG A 334 5.95 9.02 6.02
CA ARG A 334 6.36 7.66 6.42
C ARG A 334 5.76 6.54 5.57
N GLY A 335 4.68 6.78 4.83
CA GLY A 335 3.89 5.72 4.24
C GLY A 335 2.92 5.09 5.26
N VAL A 336 2.30 3.96 4.91
CA VAL A 336 1.30 3.26 5.74
C VAL A 336 1.61 1.78 5.83
N TYR A 337 1.13 1.14 6.90
CA TYR A 337 1.08 -0.31 7.00
C TYR A 337 -0.05 -0.89 6.15
N ASN A 338 0.17 -2.05 5.55
CA ASN A 338 -0.84 -2.72 4.73
C ASN A 338 -2.11 -3.05 5.54
N ILE A 339 -1.97 -3.48 6.78
CA ILE A 339 -3.11 -3.78 7.67
C ILE A 339 -3.97 -2.54 7.93
N GLU A 340 -3.38 -1.34 8.07
CA GLU A 340 -4.11 -0.09 8.25
C GLU A 340 -4.87 0.32 6.98
N LEU A 341 -4.23 0.16 5.81
CA LEU A 341 -4.90 0.41 4.53
C LEU A 341 -6.08 -0.55 4.33
N THR A 342 -5.91 -1.82 4.70
CA THR A 342 -7.01 -2.81 4.68
C THR A 342 -8.16 -2.37 5.57
N ALA A 343 -7.89 -1.96 6.81
CA ALA A 343 -8.90 -1.50 7.76
C ALA A 343 -9.63 -0.23 7.29
N ALA A 344 -8.92 0.70 6.66
CA ALA A 344 -9.51 1.91 6.10
C ALA A 344 -10.49 1.60 4.95
N TYR A 345 -10.15 0.65 4.07
CA TYR A 345 -11.08 0.19 3.03
C TYR A 345 -12.20 -0.69 3.58
N ALA A 346 -11.93 -1.50 4.61
CA ALA A 346 -12.95 -2.24 5.36
C ALA A 346 -13.98 -1.29 6.01
N THR A 347 -13.58 -0.09 6.41
CA THR A 347 -14.48 0.95 6.92
C THR A 347 -15.52 1.35 5.88
N ILE A 348 -15.12 1.57 4.63
CA ILE A 348 -16.06 1.88 3.54
C ILE A 348 -16.98 0.67 3.28
N ALA A 349 -16.43 -0.55 3.22
CA ALA A 349 -17.20 -1.78 3.04
C ALA A 349 -18.20 -2.03 4.17
N ASN A 350 -17.92 -1.51 5.37
CA ASN A 350 -18.74 -1.62 6.60
C ASN A 350 -19.59 -0.36 6.85
N ASN A 351 -20.18 0.20 5.80
CA ASN A 351 -21.10 1.35 5.88
C ASN A 351 -20.49 2.56 6.60
N GLY A 352 -19.19 2.76 6.47
CA GLY A 352 -18.46 3.89 7.05
C GLY A 352 -18.04 3.74 8.50
N THR A 353 -18.24 2.56 9.10
CA THR A 353 -17.84 2.27 10.47
C THR A 353 -16.47 1.61 10.50
N TYR A 354 -15.48 2.29 11.07
CA TYR A 354 -14.17 1.72 11.36
C TYR A 354 -14.27 0.73 12.52
N ILE A 355 -13.62 -0.41 12.37
CA ILE A 355 -13.40 -1.39 13.43
C ILE A 355 -11.90 -1.67 13.49
N LYS A 356 -11.30 -1.50 14.67
CA LYS A 356 -9.87 -1.78 14.86
C LYS A 356 -9.56 -3.23 14.50
N PRO A 357 -8.54 -3.48 13.66
CA PRO A 357 -8.13 -4.85 13.34
C PRO A 357 -7.74 -5.64 14.58
N ILE A 358 -8.22 -6.86 14.68
CA ILE A 358 -7.90 -7.79 15.77
C ILE A 358 -7.39 -9.11 15.23
N LEU A 359 -6.39 -9.68 15.90
CA LEU A 359 -5.80 -10.99 15.59
C LEU A 359 -6.28 -12.09 16.53
N TYR A 360 -6.90 -11.72 17.66
CA TYR A 360 -7.52 -12.63 18.61
C TYR A 360 -8.78 -12.03 19.21
N THR A 361 -9.69 -12.89 19.63
CA THR A 361 -10.91 -12.48 20.34
C THR A 361 -10.77 -12.63 21.85
N LYS A 362 -10.01 -13.62 22.34
CA LYS A 362 -9.89 -13.90 23.76
C LYS A 362 -8.57 -14.57 24.11
N VAL A 363 -8.00 -14.21 25.27
CA VAL A 363 -6.88 -14.90 25.90
C VAL A 363 -7.30 -15.30 27.31
N VAL A 364 -7.14 -16.59 27.63
CA VAL A 364 -7.54 -17.19 28.92
C VAL A 364 -6.30 -17.85 29.53
N ASP A 365 -6.11 -17.72 30.85
CA ASP A 365 -5.03 -18.40 31.56
C ASP A 365 -5.33 -19.89 31.80
N HIS A 366 -4.41 -20.61 32.41
CA HIS A 366 -4.54 -22.04 32.70
C HIS A 366 -5.66 -22.37 33.70
N ASP A 367 -6.08 -21.39 34.53
CA ASP A 367 -7.18 -21.51 35.49
C ASP A 367 -8.55 -21.20 34.88
N GLY A 368 -8.58 -20.76 33.63
CA GLY A 368 -9.80 -20.38 32.92
C GLY A 368 -10.22 -18.90 33.11
N ASN A 369 -9.36 -18.06 33.74
CA ASN A 369 -9.65 -16.64 33.86
C ASN A 369 -9.35 -15.91 32.55
N VAL A 370 -10.24 -15.00 32.18
CA VAL A 370 -10.05 -14.16 30.99
C VAL A 370 -9.02 -13.06 31.29
N LEU A 371 -7.88 -13.15 30.63
CA LEU A 371 -6.84 -12.12 30.71
C LEU A 371 -7.11 -10.96 29.74
N LEU A 372 -7.39 -11.26 28.48
CA LEU A 372 -7.67 -10.26 27.44
C LEU A 372 -8.96 -10.64 26.71
N ASP A 373 -9.79 -9.64 26.41
CA ASP A 373 -11.04 -9.80 25.68
C ASP A 373 -11.14 -8.71 24.60
N ASN A 374 -11.19 -9.13 23.34
CA ASN A 374 -11.39 -8.32 22.14
C ASN A 374 -12.66 -8.77 21.37
N SER A 375 -13.60 -9.45 22.06
CA SER A 375 -14.86 -9.88 21.42
C SER A 375 -15.71 -8.71 20.93
N THR A 376 -15.49 -7.52 21.51
CA THR A 376 -16.06 -6.26 21.06
C THR A 376 -14.91 -5.28 20.81
N PRO A 377 -14.34 -5.26 19.59
CA PRO A 377 -13.23 -4.37 19.26
C PRO A 377 -13.68 -2.90 19.24
N ASP A 378 -12.71 -1.99 19.43
CA ASP A 378 -12.93 -0.56 19.32
C ASP A 378 -13.46 -0.21 17.93
N SER A 379 -14.53 0.58 17.87
CA SER A 379 -15.15 0.99 16.62
C SER A 379 -15.77 2.38 16.73
N HIS A 380 -15.82 3.08 15.60
CA HIS A 380 -16.45 4.39 15.48
C HIS A 380 -16.87 4.67 14.04
N GLN A 381 -17.84 5.58 13.88
CA GLN A 381 -18.26 6.04 12.55
C GLN A 381 -17.28 7.07 12.01
N VAL A 382 -16.72 6.83 10.82
CA VAL A 382 -15.79 7.73 10.12
C VAL A 382 -16.52 8.56 9.09
N ILE A 383 -17.34 7.91 8.27
CA ILE A 383 -18.15 8.52 7.20
C ILE A 383 -19.58 8.01 7.26
N LYS A 384 -20.52 8.76 6.72
CA LYS A 384 -21.93 8.33 6.63
C LYS A 384 -22.10 7.08 5.78
N ASP A 385 -23.14 6.31 6.05
CA ASP A 385 -23.53 5.15 5.25
C ASP A 385 -23.77 5.51 3.76
N SER A 386 -24.38 6.67 3.53
CA SER A 386 -24.57 7.22 2.16
C SER A 386 -23.25 7.50 1.46
N THR A 387 -22.27 8.07 2.17
CA THR A 387 -20.92 8.33 1.63
C THR A 387 -20.22 7.03 1.28
N ALA A 388 -20.27 6.04 2.18
CA ALA A 388 -19.69 4.72 1.95
C ALA A 388 -20.32 4.02 0.72
N ALA A 389 -21.64 4.09 0.59
CA ALA A 389 -22.35 3.52 -0.56
C ALA A 389 -22.02 4.21 -1.89
N LEU A 390 -21.90 5.55 -1.89
CA LEU A 390 -21.49 6.33 -3.06
C LEU A 390 -20.07 5.97 -3.50
N LEU A 391 -19.13 5.90 -2.55
CA LEU A 391 -17.76 5.49 -2.83
C LEU A 391 -17.70 4.05 -3.34
N THR A 392 -18.45 3.12 -2.72
CA THR A 392 -18.55 1.72 -3.18
C THR A 392 -19.03 1.66 -4.62
N SER A 393 -20.09 2.41 -4.97
CA SER A 393 -20.61 2.46 -6.34
C SER A 393 -19.58 2.99 -7.35
N ALA A 394 -18.82 4.03 -6.99
CA ALA A 394 -17.78 4.58 -7.86
C ALA A 394 -16.57 3.64 -7.97
N MET A 395 -16.21 2.94 -6.88
CA MET A 395 -15.11 1.98 -6.87
C MET A 395 -15.44 0.64 -7.54
N GLN A 396 -16.73 0.29 -7.68
CA GLN A 396 -17.13 -0.81 -8.57
C GLN A 396 -16.76 -0.49 -10.04
N ASP A 397 -16.86 0.78 -10.45
CA ASP A 397 -16.45 1.20 -11.78
C ASP A 397 -14.93 1.06 -12.00
N VAL A 398 -14.11 1.29 -10.96
CA VAL A 398 -12.66 1.04 -11.01
C VAL A 398 -12.36 -0.42 -11.36
N ILE A 399 -13.06 -1.36 -10.73
CA ILE A 399 -12.85 -2.81 -10.95
C ILE A 399 -13.49 -3.28 -12.27
N ASN A 400 -14.63 -2.71 -12.65
CA ASN A 400 -15.36 -3.22 -13.82
C ASN A 400 -14.87 -2.65 -15.16
N LYS A 401 -14.39 -1.40 -15.18
CA LYS A 401 -14.04 -0.68 -16.41
C LYS A 401 -12.90 0.33 -16.27
N GLY A 402 -12.40 0.57 -15.04
CA GLY A 402 -11.34 1.51 -14.72
C GLY A 402 -9.96 0.88 -14.60
N THR A 403 -9.17 1.39 -13.68
CA THR A 403 -7.76 1.01 -13.52
C THR A 403 -7.54 -0.37 -12.89
N GLY A 404 -8.54 -0.96 -12.24
CA GLY A 404 -8.45 -2.23 -11.49
C GLY A 404 -9.09 -3.43 -12.20
N THR A 405 -9.21 -3.42 -13.53
CA THR A 405 -9.92 -4.47 -14.28
C THR A 405 -9.30 -5.85 -14.19
N ALA A 406 -8.00 -5.96 -13.90
CA ALA A 406 -7.33 -7.24 -13.70
C ALA A 406 -7.81 -7.97 -12.43
N ALA A 407 -8.38 -7.24 -11.46
CA ALA A 407 -8.95 -7.79 -10.24
C ALA A 407 -10.43 -8.21 -10.35
N ARG A 408 -11.07 -8.02 -11.49
CA ARG A 408 -12.51 -8.33 -11.64
C ARG A 408 -12.79 -9.80 -11.40
N LEU A 409 -13.77 -10.07 -10.51
CA LEU A 409 -14.24 -11.40 -10.16
C LEU A 409 -15.43 -11.81 -11.05
N ASP A 410 -15.56 -13.11 -11.28
CA ASP A 410 -16.72 -13.68 -11.94
C ASP A 410 -17.78 -14.06 -10.89
N GLY A 411 -18.98 -13.47 -11.01
CA GLY A 411 -20.13 -13.83 -10.16
C GLY A 411 -20.13 -13.21 -8.74
N MET A 412 -19.15 -12.36 -8.39
CA MET A 412 -19.12 -11.64 -7.13
C MET A 412 -18.74 -10.17 -7.39
N PRO A 413 -19.56 -9.19 -6.97
CA PRO A 413 -19.20 -7.79 -7.14
C PRO A 413 -18.02 -7.42 -6.25
N ALA A 414 -17.15 -6.57 -6.78
CA ALA A 414 -16.02 -6.02 -6.04
C ALA A 414 -15.92 -4.50 -6.25
N ALA A 415 -15.47 -3.81 -5.22
CA ALA A 415 -15.19 -2.38 -5.25
C ALA A 415 -13.79 -2.16 -4.70
N GLY A 416 -13.02 -1.24 -5.29
CA GLY A 416 -11.65 -1.04 -4.83
C GLY A 416 -10.93 0.07 -5.57
N LYS A 417 -9.66 0.26 -5.21
CA LYS A 417 -8.80 1.27 -5.80
C LYS A 417 -7.39 0.76 -5.95
N THR A 418 -6.80 1.01 -7.11
CA THR A 418 -5.39 0.78 -7.40
C THR A 418 -4.54 1.93 -6.87
N GLY A 419 -3.36 1.62 -6.40
CA GLY A 419 -2.32 2.56 -6.01
C GLY A 419 -1.04 2.29 -6.78
N THR A 420 -0.44 3.32 -7.31
CA THR A 420 0.87 3.26 -7.96
C THR A 420 1.63 4.50 -7.52
N THR A 421 2.84 4.33 -7.03
CA THR A 421 3.72 5.44 -6.67
C THR A 421 4.60 5.85 -7.86
N GLU A 422 5.34 6.94 -7.72
CA GLU A 422 6.27 7.39 -8.74
C GLU A 422 7.24 6.26 -9.12
N LYS A 423 7.51 6.11 -10.42
CA LYS A 423 8.34 5.04 -10.99
C LYS A 423 7.85 3.62 -10.67
N SER A 424 6.57 3.49 -10.28
CA SER A 424 6.00 2.19 -9.89
C SER A 424 6.81 1.48 -8.80
N ASN A 425 7.40 2.23 -7.85
CA ASN A 425 8.14 1.64 -6.74
C ASN A 425 7.24 0.79 -5.84
N ASP A 426 5.98 1.22 -5.70
CA ASP A 426 4.94 0.50 -4.97
C ASP A 426 3.71 0.32 -5.85
N LEU A 427 3.19 -0.88 -5.89
CA LEU A 427 1.95 -1.27 -6.53
C LEU A 427 0.96 -1.72 -5.46
N TRP A 428 -0.24 -1.18 -5.47
CA TRP A 428 -1.27 -1.47 -4.49
C TRP A 428 -2.60 -1.80 -5.15
N LEU A 429 -3.31 -2.72 -4.54
CA LEU A 429 -4.75 -2.85 -4.69
C LEU A 429 -5.37 -2.98 -3.30
N ALA A 430 -6.27 -2.06 -2.94
CA ALA A 430 -7.14 -2.20 -1.79
C ALA A 430 -8.58 -2.33 -2.28
N ALA A 431 -9.18 -3.50 -2.08
CA ALA A 431 -10.49 -3.81 -2.64
C ALA A 431 -11.27 -4.78 -1.75
N TYR A 432 -12.58 -4.79 -1.92
CA TYR A 432 -13.48 -5.59 -1.10
C TYR A 432 -14.67 -6.12 -1.90
N THR A 433 -15.25 -7.18 -1.36
CA THR A 433 -16.55 -7.74 -1.75
C THR A 433 -17.56 -7.52 -0.61
N PRO A 434 -18.81 -7.90 -0.74
CA PRO A 434 -19.74 -7.87 0.40
C PRO A 434 -19.37 -8.77 1.59
N TYR A 435 -18.31 -9.58 1.48
CA TYR A 435 -17.87 -10.52 2.52
C TYR A 435 -16.55 -10.12 3.17
N TYR A 436 -15.52 -9.82 2.36
CA TYR A 436 -14.15 -9.60 2.83
C TYR A 436 -13.52 -8.40 2.16
N THR A 437 -12.66 -7.72 2.91
CA THR A 437 -11.74 -6.70 2.40
C THR A 437 -10.34 -7.29 2.37
N ALA A 438 -9.64 -7.07 1.26
CA ALA A 438 -8.24 -7.47 1.16
C ALA A 438 -7.42 -6.38 0.46
N SER A 439 -6.18 -6.20 0.90
CA SER A 439 -5.20 -5.37 0.20
C SER A 439 -3.94 -6.16 -0.12
N VAL A 440 -3.38 -5.87 -1.28
CA VAL A 440 -2.12 -6.43 -1.79
C VAL A 440 -1.19 -5.28 -2.09
N TRP A 441 0.00 -5.32 -1.50
CA TRP A 441 1.14 -4.49 -1.87
C TRP A 441 2.16 -5.32 -2.62
N GLY A 442 2.83 -4.70 -3.59
CA GLY A 442 3.96 -5.29 -4.28
C GLY A 442 5.04 -4.25 -4.60
N GLY A 443 6.30 -4.61 -4.41
CA GLY A 443 7.43 -3.72 -4.63
C GLY A 443 8.77 -4.32 -4.25
N TYR A 444 9.84 -3.61 -4.56
CA TYR A 444 11.18 -3.97 -4.07
C TYR A 444 11.42 -3.40 -2.68
N ASP A 445 12.10 -4.14 -1.82
CA ASP A 445 12.47 -3.66 -0.48
C ASP A 445 13.33 -2.40 -0.53
N CYS A 446 14.15 -2.24 -1.56
CA CYS A 446 15.05 -1.10 -1.78
C CYS A 446 14.46 0.02 -2.66
N ASN A 447 13.15 0.08 -2.87
CA ASN A 447 12.48 1.07 -3.75
C ASN A 447 13.02 1.10 -5.20
N LYS A 448 13.43 -0.05 -5.75
CA LYS A 448 13.80 -0.16 -7.16
C LYS A 448 12.58 0.02 -8.05
N SER A 449 12.72 0.81 -9.11
CA SER A 449 11.65 1.09 -10.07
C SER A 449 11.15 -0.17 -10.80
N MET A 450 9.82 -0.27 -10.91
CA MET A 450 9.13 -1.31 -11.69
C MET A 450 8.46 -0.77 -12.96
N GLU A 451 8.75 0.46 -13.41
CA GLU A 451 8.11 1.06 -14.60
C GLU A 451 8.28 0.24 -15.88
N ASN A 452 9.40 -0.46 -15.99
CA ASN A 452 9.73 -1.24 -17.19
C ASN A 452 9.40 -2.74 -17.04
N ILE A 453 8.71 -3.11 -15.97
CA ILE A 453 8.30 -4.50 -15.74
C ILE A 453 7.07 -4.81 -16.60
N TYR A 454 7.17 -5.88 -17.39
CA TYR A 454 6.01 -6.45 -18.10
C TYR A 454 4.98 -6.93 -17.10
N ASN A 455 3.69 -6.59 -17.32
CA ASN A 455 2.57 -6.90 -16.43
C ASN A 455 2.62 -6.21 -15.06
N GLN A 456 2.38 -4.90 -15.05
CA GLN A 456 2.29 -4.13 -13.79
C GLN A 456 1.04 -4.43 -12.94
N SER A 457 0.12 -5.27 -13.41
CA SER A 457 -1.10 -5.66 -12.68
C SER A 457 -0.96 -6.99 -11.94
N TRP A 458 0.24 -7.53 -11.77
CA TRP A 458 0.45 -8.83 -11.12
C TRP A 458 -0.12 -8.88 -9.68
N HIS A 459 -0.03 -7.80 -8.92
CA HIS A 459 -0.61 -7.68 -7.58
C HIS A 459 -2.16 -7.75 -7.61
N GLU A 460 -2.81 -7.22 -8.64
CA GLU A 460 -4.26 -7.34 -8.86
C GLU A 460 -4.66 -8.78 -9.18
N VAL A 461 -3.80 -9.50 -9.91
CA VAL A 461 -4.01 -10.92 -10.24
C VAL A 461 -3.91 -11.77 -8.96
N ILE A 462 -2.94 -11.51 -8.08
CA ILE A 462 -2.84 -12.18 -6.77
C ILE A 462 -4.13 -11.95 -5.97
N TRP A 463 -4.59 -10.70 -5.87
CA TRP A 463 -5.85 -10.38 -5.19
C TRP A 463 -7.03 -11.14 -5.79
N LYS A 464 -7.16 -11.13 -7.13
CA LYS A 464 -8.22 -11.84 -7.85
C LYS A 464 -8.20 -13.34 -7.54
N ASN A 465 -7.05 -13.97 -7.61
CA ASN A 465 -6.90 -15.41 -7.37
C ASN A 465 -7.31 -15.76 -5.93
N ILE A 466 -6.78 -15.04 -4.94
CA ILE A 466 -7.16 -15.21 -3.54
C ILE A 466 -8.68 -15.06 -3.38
N MET A 467 -9.23 -13.94 -3.84
CA MET A 467 -10.65 -13.65 -3.65
C MET A 467 -11.56 -14.63 -4.40
N THR A 468 -11.17 -15.10 -5.57
CA THR A 468 -11.91 -16.16 -6.29
C THR A 468 -12.01 -17.44 -5.47
N ARG A 469 -10.89 -17.84 -4.85
CA ARG A 469 -10.83 -19.08 -4.07
C ARG A 469 -11.57 -18.96 -2.74
N ILE A 470 -11.41 -17.88 -2.00
CA ILE A 470 -12.11 -17.70 -0.71
C ILE A 470 -13.62 -17.49 -0.86
N HIS A 471 -14.08 -17.09 -2.04
CA HIS A 471 -15.52 -16.97 -2.34
C HIS A 471 -16.10 -18.23 -2.98
N ALA A 472 -15.29 -19.25 -3.26
CA ALA A 472 -15.78 -20.49 -3.83
C ALA A 472 -16.84 -21.13 -2.91
N GLY A 473 -18.06 -21.27 -3.42
CA GLY A 473 -19.19 -21.82 -2.66
C GLY A 473 -19.97 -20.82 -1.81
N LEU A 474 -19.52 -19.56 -1.69
CA LEU A 474 -20.32 -18.52 -1.06
C LEU A 474 -21.42 -18.03 -2.01
N PRO A 475 -22.66 -17.78 -1.50
CA PRO A 475 -23.71 -17.20 -2.32
C PRO A 475 -23.29 -15.86 -2.92
N SER A 476 -23.67 -15.60 -4.17
CA SER A 476 -23.51 -14.25 -4.73
C SER A 476 -24.33 -13.25 -3.91
N LYS A 477 -23.73 -12.11 -3.58
CA LYS A 477 -24.34 -11.06 -2.76
C LYS A 477 -23.93 -9.71 -3.33
N ASP A 478 -24.91 -8.82 -3.54
CA ASP A 478 -24.65 -7.46 -3.97
C ASP A 478 -24.38 -6.53 -2.79
N PHE A 479 -23.72 -5.41 -3.08
CA PHE A 479 -23.59 -4.32 -2.11
C PHE A 479 -24.96 -3.69 -1.84
N THR A 480 -25.23 -3.42 -0.57
CA THR A 480 -26.50 -2.83 -0.15
C THR A 480 -26.45 -1.31 -0.35
N MET A 481 -27.44 -0.78 -1.07
CA MET A 481 -27.63 0.66 -1.18
C MET A 481 -28.57 1.11 -0.05
N PRO A 482 -28.13 2.00 0.87
CA PRO A 482 -28.98 2.47 1.98
C PRO A 482 -30.11 3.39 1.47
N SER A 483 -31.18 3.49 2.23
CA SER A 483 -32.32 4.37 1.93
C SER A 483 -31.96 5.86 1.90
N SER A 484 -30.83 6.22 2.51
CA SER A 484 -30.22 7.56 2.46
C SER A 484 -29.60 7.93 1.10
N VAL A 485 -29.65 7.01 0.10
CA VAL A 485 -29.13 7.23 -1.26
C VAL A 485 -30.27 7.12 -2.29
N GLN A 486 -30.30 8.06 -3.22
CA GLN A 486 -31.29 8.13 -4.29
C GLN A 486 -30.61 8.13 -5.66
N GLN A 487 -31.25 7.49 -6.64
CA GLN A 487 -30.89 7.63 -8.05
C GLN A 487 -31.61 8.80 -8.68
N LYS A 488 -30.88 9.58 -9.50
CA LYS A 488 -31.46 10.66 -10.31
C LYS A 488 -30.84 10.63 -11.71
N THR A 489 -31.66 10.81 -12.72
CA THR A 489 -31.20 10.98 -14.10
C THR A 489 -30.94 12.47 -14.34
N ILE A 490 -29.70 12.82 -14.66
CA ILE A 490 -29.25 14.20 -14.82
C ILE A 490 -28.78 14.47 -16.24
N CYS A 491 -28.95 15.70 -16.66
CA CYS A 491 -28.51 16.20 -17.94
C CYS A 491 -26.99 16.37 -17.94
N THR A 492 -26.30 15.79 -18.93
CA THR A 492 -24.83 15.87 -19.03
C THR A 492 -24.30 17.26 -19.28
N GLN A 493 -25.14 18.16 -19.82
CA GLN A 493 -24.71 19.52 -20.17
C GLN A 493 -24.94 20.53 -19.05
N THR A 494 -26.02 20.36 -18.25
CA THR A 494 -26.42 21.35 -17.24
C THR A 494 -26.22 20.82 -15.80
N GLY A 495 -26.15 19.52 -15.59
CA GLY A 495 -26.15 18.91 -14.27
C GLY A 495 -27.52 18.93 -13.56
N TYR A 496 -28.57 19.45 -14.17
CA TYR A 496 -29.94 19.44 -13.66
C TYR A 496 -30.66 18.13 -13.96
N LEU A 497 -31.84 17.92 -13.38
CA LEU A 497 -32.69 16.76 -13.72
C LEU A 497 -32.96 16.74 -15.22
N ALA A 498 -32.71 15.59 -15.85
CA ALA A 498 -32.86 15.45 -17.28
C ALA A 498 -34.33 15.47 -17.68
N THR A 499 -34.61 16.09 -18.86
CA THR A 499 -35.87 15.98 -19.58
C THR A 499 -35.69 15.05 -20.79
N SER A 500 -36.77 14.71 -21.49
CA SER A 500 -36.72 13.80 -22.63
C SER A 500 -35.83 14.28 -23.80
N SER A 501 -35.50 15.56 -23.85
CA SER A 501 -34.61 16.15 -24.87
C SER A 501 -33.13 16.26 -24.42
N CYS A 502 -32.78 15.81 -23.21
CA CYS A 502 -31.42 15.91 -22.69
C CYS A 502 -30.57 14.69 -23.06
N PRO A 503 -29.30 14.88 -23.43
CA PRO A 503 -28.31 13.85 -23.22
C PRO A 503 -28.16 13.65 -21.69
N SER A 504 -28.30 12.43 -21.22
CA SER A 504 -28.44 12.17 -19.78
C SER A 504 -27.72 10.90 -19.32
N PHE A 505 -27.42 10.86 -18.03
CA PHE A 505 -26.96 9.68 -17.33
C PHE A 505 -27.60 9.59 -15.94
N THR A 506 -27.66 8.40 -15.38
CA THR A 506 -28.18 8.18 -14.03
C THR A 506 -27.03 8.12 -13.03
N GLU A 507 -27.17 8.87 -11.93
CA GLU A 507 -26.19 8.91 -10.86
C GLU A 507 -26.85 8.74 -9.49
N TYR A 508 -26.06 8.29 -8.52
CA TYR A 508 -26.44 8.15 -7.12
C TYR A 508 -26.10 9.43 -6.34
N PHE A 509 -27.00 9.81 -5.44
CA PHE A 509 -26.90 11.00 -4.60
C PHE A 509 -27.30 10.66 -3.17
N ALA A 510 -26.56 11.15 -2.19
CA ALA A 510 -27.05 11.17 -0.82
C ALA A 510 -28.33 12.03 -0.76
N GLU A 511 -29.23 11.69 0.14
CA GLU A 511 -30.49 12.42 0.32
C GLU A 511 -30.24 13.91 0.49
N GLY A 512 -30.99 14.74 -0.23
CA GLY A 512 -30.87 16.19 -0.20
C GLY A 512 -29.71 16.80 -1.02
N THR A 513 -28.75 15.99 -1.55
CA THR A 513 -27.59 16.52 -2.28
C THR A 513 -27.76 16.56 -3.81
N GLY A 514 -28.69 15.78 -4.36
CA GLY A 514 -28.94 15.75 -5.79
C GLY A 514 -29.72 16.97 -6.31
N PRO A 515 -29.64 17.25 -7.63
CA PRO A 515 -30.33 18.36 -8.24
C PRO A 515 -31.85 18.26 -8.03
N THR A 516 -32.50 19.43 -7.82
CA THR A 516 -33.95 19.56 -7.68
C THR A 516 -34.58 20.29 -8.86
N GLN A 517 -33.79 21.06 -9.61
CA GLN A 517 -34.24 21.80 -10.78
C GLN A 517 -34.18 20.93 -12.04
N SER A 518 -35.19 21.00 -12.88
CA SER A 518 -35.20 20.34 -14.18
C SER A 518 -34.46 21.17 -15.23
N CYS A 519 -33.77 20.50 -16.14
CA CYS A 519 -33.17 21.13 -17.31
C CYS A 519 -34.27 21.74 -18.17
N ALA A 520 -34.06 22.96 -18.68
CA ALA A 520 -34.99 23.62 -19.57
C ALA A 520 -35.16 22.90 -20.93
N GLY A 521 -34.35 21.85 -21.16
CA GLY A 521 -34.29 21.11 -22.41
C GLY A 521 -33.28 21.71 -23.39
N HIS A 522 -32.91 20.89 -24.36
CA HIS A 522 -31.99 21.30 -25.44
C HIS A 522 -32.75 21.30 -26.74
N VAL A 523 -32.72 22.43 -27.43
CA VAL A 523 -33.25 22.51 -28.81
C VAL A 523 -32.25 21.73 -29.67
N THR A 524 -32.63 20.54 -30.12
CA THR A 524 -31.92 19.91 -31.23
C THR A 524 -32.11 20.79 -32.44
N SER A 525 -31.13 21.60 -32.77
CA SER A 525 -31.08 22.21 -34.09
C SER A 525 -30.98 21.08 -35.10
N LYS A 526 -32.11 20.70 -35.72
CA LYS A 526 -32.07 19.95 -36.96
C LYS A 526 -31.11 20.65 -37.89
N PRO A 527 -30.22 19.97 -38.59
CA PRO A 527 -29.51 20.60 -39.70
C PRO A 527 -30.58 21.20 -40.61
N ALA A 528 -30.45 22.51 -40.93
CA ALA A 528 -31.33 23.15 -41.86
C ALA A 528 -31.24 22.42 -43.19
N ASP A 529 -32.33 21.75 -43.56
CA ASP A 529 -32.59 21.28 -44.91
C ASP A 529 -32.51 22.50 -45.80
N SER A 530 -31.50 22.56 -46.65
CA SER A 530 -31.38 23.59 -47.65
C SER A 530 -32.48 23.37 -48.70
N ASP A 531 -33.61 24.02 -48.49
CA ASP A 531 -34.69 24.09 -49.45
C ASP A 531 -34.20 24.82 -50.69
N LYS A 532 -34.09 24.09 -51.77
CA LYS A 532 -33.82 24.60 -53.11
C LYS A 532 -35.12 25.25 -53.61
N THR A 533 -35.25 26.53 -53.50
CA THR A 533 -36.17 27.29 -54.34
C THR A 533 -35.50 27.61 -55.67
N LYS A 534 -36.02 26.96 -56.70
CA LYS A 534 -35.82 27.30 -58.12
C LYS A 534 -36.27 28.72 -58.38
N LYS A 535 -35.48 29.52 -59.10
CA LYS A 535 -35.91 30.43 -60.09
C LYS A 535 -35.05 30.35 -61.34
N SER A 536 -35.75 30.05 -62.41
CA SER A 536 -35.38 30.11 -63.80
C SER A 536 -35.00 31.54 -64.22
N ASP A 537 -33.99 31.67 -65.05
CA ASP A 537 -34.09 32.26 -66.41
C ASP A 537 -32.73 32.30 -67.08
N ASP A 538 -32.78 31.68 -68.22
CA ASP A 538 -32.30 31.93 -69.58
C ASP A 538 -30.96 32.62 -69.86
N SER A 539 -30.08 31.94 -70.53
CA SER A 539 -29.76 32.11 -71.98
C SER A 539 -28.38 31.49 -72.31
N ASP A 540 -28.42 30.61 -73.30
CA ASP A 540 -27.52 30.36 -74.45
C ASP A 540 -26.00 30.52 -74.26
N GLU A 541 -25.19 29.60 -74.65
CA GLU A 541 -24.79 28.96 -75.92
C GLU A 541 -23.64 27.98 -75.72
N LYS A 542 -23.77 26.80 -76.35
CA LYS A 542 -22.84 25.97 -77.16
C LYS A 542 -21.33 25.97 -76.78
N SER A 543 -20.65 24.88 -76.79
CA SER A 543 -20.53 23.76 -77.73
C SER A 543 -19.55 22.71 -77.18
N ASP A 544 -19.89 21.47 -77.50
CA ASP A 544 -19.05 20.36 -78.03
C ASP A 544 -17.76 19.97 -77.27
N ASP A 545 -17.44 18.77 -76.99
CA ASP A 545 -17.55 17.46 -77.57
C ASP A 545 -16.85 16.41 -76.65
N ASN A 546 -17.42 15.25 -76.61
CA ASN A 546 -16.84 13.91 -76.68
C ASN A 546 -15.75 13.49 -75.62
N ASP A 547 -15.68 12.37 -75.12
CA ASP A 547 -16.20 11.04 -75.42
C ASP A 547 -15.71 10.07 -74.31
N SER A 548 -16.57 9.15 -74.07
CA SER A 548 -16.38 7.73 -73.78
C SER A 548 -15.60 7.24 -72.54
N SER A 549 -16.37 6.61 -71.79
CA SER A 549 -16.42 5.14 -71.54
C SER A 549 -15.52 4.56 -70.48
N THR A 550 -16.23 3.93 -69.66
CA THR A 550 -16.28 2.52 -69.23
C THR A 550 -15.32 2.05 -68.13
N ASP A 551 -16.00 1.63 -67.14
CA ASP A 551 -16.09 0.31 -66.52
C ASP A 551 -14.98 -0.26 -65.62
N ASN A 552 -15.51 -0.59 -64.46
CA ASN A 552 -15.36 -1.91 -63.78
C ASN A 552 -14.12 -2.26 -62.97
N ASN A 553 -14.38 -2.35 -61.71
CA ASN A 553 -14.51 -3.63 -60.98
C ASN A 553 -13.21 -4.25 -60.36
N THR A 554 -13.37 -4.53 -59.09
CA THR A 554 -12.93 -5.71 -58.31
C THR A 554 -11.48 -5.88 -57.88
N SER A 555 -11.42 -5.97 -56.57
CA SER A 555 -10.89 -7.07 -55.71
C SER A 555 -9.40 -7.24 -55.51
N SER A 556 -9.13 -7.32 -54.22
CA SER A 556 -8.30 -8.31 -53.52
C SER A 556 -6.80 -8.39 -53.77
N GLY A 557 -6.11 -8.47 -52.65
CA GLY A 557 -4.99 -9.39 -52.53
C GLY A 557 -3.68 -8.83 -52.00
N SER A 558 -3.49 -9.06 -50.74
CA SER A 558 -2.28 -9.61 -50.08
C SER A 558 -0.88 -9.39 -50.68
N ASN A 559 -0.02 -9.08 -49.77
CA ASN A 559 1.23 -9.78 -49.43
C ASN A 559 2.57 -9.10 -49.72
N SER A 560 3.31 -9.00 -48.65
CA SER A 560 4.73 -9.31 -48.43
C SER A 560 5.83 -8.52 -49.14
N GLY A 561 6.76 -8.14 -48.30
CA GLY A 561 8.15 -8.42 -48.59
C GLY A 561 9.12 -7.25 -48.55
N SER A 562 9.87 -7.24 -47.49
CA SER A 562 11.31 -7.21 -47.37
C SER A 562 12.15 -6.08 -48.03
N ASP A 563 12.97 -5.61 -47.12
CA ASP A 563 14.44 -5.47 -47.24
C ASP A 563 15.08 -4.19 -47.76
N SER A 564 15.97 -3.83 -46.92
CA SER A 564 17.38 -3.44 -47.13
C SER A 564 17.76 -1.97 -47.21
N SER A 565 18.48 -1.65 -46.18
CA SER A 565 19.88 -1.14 -46.16
C SER A 565 20.20 0.27 -46.68
N ASN A 566 20.82 0.94 -45.85
CA ASN A 566 22.26 1.30 -45.82
C ASN A 566 22.59 2.79 -45.75
N SER A 567 23.27 3.13 -44.70
CA SER A 567 24.55 3.86 -44.58
C SER A 567 24.62 5.33 -45.05
N ASN A 568 25.10 6.21 -44.30
CA ASN A 568 26.47 6.55 -43.94
C ASN A 568 26.62 7.99 -43.43
N THR A 569 27.33 8.14 -42.34
CA THR A 569 28.49 9.01 -42.06
C THR A 569 28.39 10.50 -42.44
N SER A 570 28.66 11.42 -41.53
CA SER A 570 29.95 11.78 -40.96
C SER A 570 29.91 13.10 -40.18
N THR A 571 30.56 13.11 -39.04
CA THR A 571 31.60 14.02 -38.55
C THR A 571 31.40 15.53 -38.70
N THR A 572 31.43 16.26 -37.58
CA THR A 572 32.63 16.98 -37.11
C THR A 572 32.31 17.84 -35.89
N THR A 573 33.03 17.64 -34.83
CA THR A 573 33.43 18.64 -33.83
C THR A 573 34.53 19.53 -34.43
N PRO A 574 34.92 20.69 -33.91
CA PRO A 574 35.35 20.90 -32.52
C PRO A 574 35.25 22.34 -31.95
N GLY A 575 35.57 22.42 -30.69
CA GLY A 575 36.46 23.48 -30.19
C GLY A 575 35.88 24.56 -29.31
N GLY A 576 36.27 24.61 -28.12
CA GLY A 576 37.14 25.52 -27.38
C GLY A 576 36.38 26.64 -26.69
N ASP A 577 36.67 27.12 -25.61
CA ASP A 577 37.73 27.08 -24.62
C ASP A 577 37.37 28.06 -23.48
N SER A 578 37.83 27.72 -22.30
CA SER A 578 38.45 28.56 -21.28
C SER A 578 37.69 29.54 -20.39
N GLY A 579 38.01 29.36 -19.17
CA GLY A 579 38.38 30.35 -18.17
C GLY A 579 37.36 30.58 -17.08
N GLY A 580 37.60 30.42 -15.83
CA GLY A 580 38.75 30.54 -14.99
C GLY A 580 38.40 31.37 -13.77
N GLY A 581 38.90 30.96 -12.60
CA GLY A 581 39.13 31.86 -11.48
C GLY A 581 38.24 31.67 -10.26
N THR A 582 38.60 30.85 -9.22
CA THR A 582 39.38 31.24 -8.00
C THR A 582 38.76 32.40 -7.21
N THR A 583 38.54 32.34 -5.93
CA THR A 583 39.31 32.14 -4.71
C THR A 583 38.38 32.28 -3.52
N SER A 584 38.40 31.45 -2.53
CA SER A 584 39.17 31.41 -1.29
C SER A 584 38.70 32.32 -0.15
N GLY A 585 38.74 31.73 1.04
CA GLY A 585 38.89 32.39 2.34
C GLY A 585 37.70 32.19 3.25
N GLY A 586 37.70 31.53 4.37
CA GLY A 586 38.75 31.41 5.36
C GLY A 586 38.33 32.11 6.64
N GLY A 587 38.45 31.39 7.77
CA GLY A 587 38.52 32.03 9.09
C GLY A 587 37.32 31.74 10.00
N THR A 588 37.38 30.74 10.88
CA THR A 588 37.95 30.65 12.24
C THR A 588 37.25 31.48 13.33
N THR A 589 36.84 30.79 14.32
CA THR A 589 37.19 30.67 15.73
C THR A 589 36.22 31.23 16.76
N SER A 590 36.10 30.42 17.78
CA SER A 590 36.01 30.60 19.23
C SER A 590 34.63 31.01 19.76
N GLY A 591 34.04 30.33 20.69
CA GLY A 591 34.56 29.88 21.99
C GLY A 591 33.84 30.69 23.07
N GLY A 592 33.28 30.07 24.07
CA GLY A 592 32.78 30.77 25.24
C GLY A 592 31.76 29.95 26.04
N ASP A 593 32.31 29.27 27.01
CA ASP A 593 31.67 28.72 28.22
C ASP A 593 30.77 29.74 28.92
N ASN A 594 29.69 29.34 29.55
CA ASN A 594 29.57 29.36 31.00
C ASN A 594 28.23 28.88 31.53
N SER A 595 28.31 27.86 32.30
CA SER A 595 27.77 27.54 33.62
C SER A 595 26.55 28.33 34.15
N GLY A 596 25.66 27.58 34.76
CA GLY A 596 25.07 28.05 36.01
C GLY A 596 23.62 27.67 36.26
N THR A 597 23.46 26.58 36.99
CA THR A 597 22.68 26.42 38.22
C THR A 597 21.16 26.62 38.24
N ASP A 598 20.54 25.54 38.60
CA ASP A 598 19.65 25.30 39.75
C ASP A 598 18.27 25.98 39.81
N SER A 599 17.26 25.15 39.93
CA SER A 599 16.46 24.78 41.09
C SER A 599 14.96 24.75 40.85
N SER A 600 14.48 23.55 41.13
CA SER A 600 13.30 23.20 41.92
C SER A 600 11.88 23.73 41.59
N GLY A 601 10.99 22.78 41.43
CA GLY A 601 9.80 22.73 42.30
C GLY A 601 8.43 22.90 41.66
N GLN A 602 7.75 21.94 41.39
CA GLN A 602 6.55 21.34 41.90
C GLN A 602 5.94 20.35 40.90
#